data_5f3a19cf925858f966cf47b14ebe3cb9
#
_entry.id   5f3a19cf925858f966cf47b14ebe3cb9
#
_cell.length_a   1.000
_cell.length_b   1.000
_cell.length_c   1.000
_cell.angle_alpha   90.00
_cell.angle_beta   90.00
_cell.angle_gamma   90.00
#
_symmetry.space_group_name_H-M   'P 1'
#
loop_
_entity.id
_entity.type
_entity.pdbx_description
1 polymer ?
#
loop_
_entity_poly.entity_id
_entity_poly.type
_entity_poly.pdbx_seq_one_letter_code
_entity_poly.pdbx_strand_id
1 'polypeptide(L)'
;HGQKDPYGFKTWCLGNEMDGPWQIGHKTMDEYGRLAEETAKAMKLIDPSIEFVVCGSSNKDMPTFALWEDHVLSHTYDYVDYLSLHTYYGNRSDDSNDFLAKSDDMDEFIHTIIATCDYVKAKKRSKKNMYLSFDEWNVWYHSNAADNDITENHPWQIAPPLLEDIYNFE
;
A
#
# COMPACT_ATOMS: atom_id res chain seq x y z
N HIS A 1 -0.29 0.67 -31.85
CA HIS A 1 -1.42 -0.12 -31.33
C HIS A 1 -2.77 0.22 -31.97
N GLY A 2 -2.83 1.11 -32.97
CA GLY A 2 -4.06 1.43 -33.73
C GLY A 2 -5.07 2.32 -33.02
N GLN A 3 -4.84 2.67 -31.75
CA GLN A 3 -5.66 3.59 -30.96
C GLN A 3 -5.24 5.03 -31.27
N LYS A 4 -6.20 5.88 -31.71
CA LYS A 4 -5.93 7.31 -32.00
C LYS A 4 -5.96 8.17 -30.76
N ASP A 5 -6.94 7.91 -29.89
CA ASP A 5 -7.17 8.71 -28.69
C ASP A 5 -6.51 8.04 -27.47
N PRO A 6 -6.06 8.81 -26.47
CA PRO A 6 -5.54 8.26 -25.23
C PRO A 6 -6.64 7.49 -24.49
N TYR A 7 -6.28 6.49 -23.69
CA TYR A 7 -7.21 5.69 -22.90
C TYR A 7 -7.91 6.52 -21.79
N GLY A 8 -7.37 7.69 -21.46
CA GLY A 8 -7.99 8.62 -20.52
C GLY A 8 -7.91 8.16 -19.06
N PHE A 9 -6.88 7.41 -18.69
CA PHE A 9 -6.65 7.06 -17.29
C PHE A 9 -6.52 8.32 -16.43
N LYS A 10 -7.28 8.38 -15.34
CA LYS A 10 -7.35 9.55 -14.47
C LYS A 10 -6.63 9.36 -13.15
N THR A 11 -6.53 8.15 -12.64
CA THR A 11 -5.85 7.84 -11.38
C THR A 11 -4.54 7.11 -11.66
N TRP A 12 -3.46 7.59 -11.03
CA TRP A 12 -2.11 7.10 -11.23
C TRP A 12 -1.42 6.84 -9.90
N CYS A 13 -0.84 5.65 -9.74
CA CYS A 13 0.00 5.32 -8.60
C CYS A 13 1.42 5.85 -8.84
N LEU A 14 1.99 6.51 -7.83
CA LEU A 14 3.34 7.08 -7.87
C LEU A 14 4.40 6.09 -7.34
N GLY A 15 4.29 4.85 -7.70
CA GLY A 15 5.17 3.75 -7.29
C GLY A 15 4.40 2.62 -6.66
N ASN A 16 5.12 1.64 -6.10
CA ASN A 16 4.58 0.49 -5.38
C ASN A 16 5.55 0.11 -4.26
N GLU A 17 5.06 0.00 -3.02
CA GLU A 17 5.82 -0.46 -1.85
C GLU A 17 7.21 0.17 -1.73
N MET A 18 7.30 1.49 -1.87
CA MET A 18 8.57 2.19 -2.02
C MET A 18 9.44 2.21 -0.75
N ASP A 19 8.89 1.82 0.39
CA ASP A 19 9.58 1.59 1.66
C ASP A 19 10.16 0.17 1.77
N GLY A 20 9.73 -0.74 0.89
CA GLY A 20 10.11 -2.15 0.94
C GLY A 20 11.48 -2.43 0.33
N PRO A 21 12.44 -3.01 1.08
CA PRO A 21 13.78 -3.29 0.57
C PRO A 21 13.81 -4.35 -0.54
N TRP A 22 12.71 -5.07 -0.75
CA TRP A 22 12.54 -6.02 -1.86
C TRP A 22 12.20 -5.35 -3.19
N GLN A 23 11.77 -4.08 -3.18
CA GLN A 23 11.42 -3.36 -4.40
C GLN A 23 12.64 -2.75 -5.07
N ILE A 24 12.71 -2.88 -6.40
CA ILE A 24 13.69 -2.16 -7.20
C ILE A 24 13.37 -0.66 -7.11
N GLY A 25 14.37 0.12 -6.69
CA GLY A 25 14.22 1.56 -6.56
C GLY A 25 13.55 2.01 -5.27
N HIS A 26 13.43 1.13 -4.25
CA HIS A 26 12.99 1.53 -2.91
C HIS A 26 13.82 2.72 -2.40
N LYS A 27 13.26 3.50 -1.52
CA LYS A 27 13.82 4.77 -1.08
C LYS A 27 13.60 4.99 0.41
N THR A 28 14.34 5.91 0.95
CA THR A 28 13.97 6.50 2.24
C THR A 28 12.69 7.33 2.08
N MET A 29 12.01 7.58 3.19
CA MET A 29 10.75 8.33 3.21
C MET A 29 10.89 9.73 2.63
N ASP A 30 12.03 10.41 2.87
CA ASP A 30 12.29 11.75 2.34
C ASP A 30 12.59 11.73 0.84
N GLU A 31 13.41 10.78 0.38
CA GLU A 31 13.71 10.61 -1.04
C GLU A 31 12.46 10.30 -1.86
N TYR A 32 11.63 9.38 -1.34
CA TYR A 32 10.39 9.03 -2.01
C TYR A 32 9.38 10.18 -1.97
N GLY A 33 9.15 10.78 -0.81
CA GLY A 33 8.23 11.89 -0.65
C GLY A 33 8.58 13.04 -1.61
N ARG A 34 9.86 13.39 -1.70
CA ARG A 34 10.33 14.42 -2.61
C ARG A 34 10.15 14.05 -4.08
N LEU A 35 10.47 12.81 -4.46
CA LEU A 35 10.31 12.33 -5.83
C LEU A 35 8.82 12.31 -6.23
N ALA A 36 7.95 11.82 -5.37
CA ALA A 36 6.51 11.76 -5.61
C ALA A 36 5.90 13.17 -5.76
N GLU A 37 6.31 14.11 -4.91
CA GLU A 37 5.93 15.52 -5.01
C GLU A 37 6.25 16.11 -6.38
N GLU A 38 7.51 16.02 -6.82
CA GLU A 38 7.94 16.59 -8.09
C GLU A 38 7.29 15.86 -9.28
N THR A 39 7.09 14.55 -9.19
CA THR A 39 6.38 13.79 -10.22
C THR A 39 4.94 14.24 -10.34
N ALA A 40 4.22 14.36 -9.22
CA ALA A 40 2.83 14.82 -9.22
C ALA A 40 2.71 16.25 -9.82
N LYS A 41 3.59 17.16 -9.43
CA LYS A 41 3.64 18.51 -10.01
C LYS A 41 3.84 18.49 -11.52
N ALA A 42 4.82 17.73 -12.00
CA ALA A 42 5.14 17.66 -13.42
C ALA A 42 3.97 17.07 -14.24
N MET A 43 3.32 16.01 -13.75
CA MET A 43 2.19 15.39 -14.43
C MET A 43 0.95 16.30 -14.43
N LYS A 44 0.67 17.02 -13.33
CA LYS A 44 -0.46 17.97 -13.27
C LYS A 44 -0.26 19.20 -14.17
N LEU A 45 0.96 19.52 -14.56
CA LEU A 45 1.20 20.55 -15.59
C LEU A 45 0.68 20.11 -16.97
N ILE A 46 0.64 18.82 -17.24
CA ILE A 46 0.17 18.25 -18.51
C ILE A 46 -1.34 18.03 -18.47
N ASP A 47 -1.84 17.40 -17.42
CA ASP A 47 -3.28 17.19 -17.20
C ASP A 47 -3.63 17.47 -15.72
N PRO A 48 -4.20 18.63 -15.41
CA PRO A 48 -4.54 19.00 -14.04
C PRO A 48 -5.71 18.17 -13.46
N SER A 49 -6.40 17.38 -14.28
CA SER A 49 -7.55 16.57 -13.87
C SER A 49 -7.18 15.19 -13.35
N ILE A 50 -5.91 14.79 -13.45
CA ILE A 50 -5.49 13.46 -12.95
C ILE A 50 -5.37 13.45 -11.44
N GLU A 51 -5.63 12.31 -10.85
CA GLU A 51 -5.52 12.04 -9.42
C GLU A 51 -4.33 11.12 -9.16
N PHE A 52 -3.75 11.23 -7.96
CA PHE A 52 -2.59 10.44 -7.59
C PHE A 52 -2.82 9.62 -6.33
N VAL A 53 -2.33 8.39 -6.37
CA VAL A 53 -2.13 7.53 -5.21
C VAL A 53 -0.65 7.57 -4.86
N VAL A 54 -0.30 7.99 -3.65
CA VAL A 54 1.07 7.93 -3.11
C VAL A 54 1.22 6.69 -2.23
N CYS A 55 2.39 6.06 -2.23
CA CYS A 55 2.61 4.86 -1.43
C CYS A 55 2.59 5.17 0.06
N GLY A 56 1.72 4.50 0.81
CA GLY A 56 1.87 4.27 2.23
C GLY A 56 2.88 3.16 2.52
N SER A 57 2.97 2.74 3.77
CA SER A 57 3.78 1.59 4.16
C SER A 57 3.31 0.31 3.48
N SER A 58 4.25 -0.54 3.09
CA SER A 58 3.98 -1.83 2.43
C SER A 58 3.17 -2.79 3.28
N ASN A 59 3.20 -2.60 4.60
CA ASN A 59 2.31 -3.20 5.59
C ASN A 59 2.50 -2.49 6.94
N LYS A 60 1.62 -2.76 7.90
CA LYS A 60 1.68 -2.13 9.23
C LYS A 60 2.86 -2.58 10.10
N ASP A 61 3.52 -3.69 9.77
CA ASP A 61 4.66 -4.23 10.52
C ASP A 61 6.00 -3.64 10.04
N MET A 62 5.98 -2.73 9.07
CA MET A 62 7.19 -2.04 8.62
C MET A 62 7.80 -1.20 9.76
N PRO A 63 9.12 -1.22 9.94
CA PRO A 63 9.79 -0.44 10.99
C PRO A 63 9.53 1.07 10.91
N THR A 64 9.11 1.52 9.74
CA THR A 64 8.82 2.92 9.43
C THR A 64 7.33 3.25 9.46
N PHE A 65 6.46 2.29 9.81
CA PHE A 65 5.01 2.48 9.83
C PHE A 65 4.60 3.73 10.62
N ALA A 66 3.62 4.44 10.13
CA ALA A 66 3.14 5.75 10.55
C ALA A 66 4.15 6.90 10.38
N LEU A 67 5.44 6.67 10.60
CA LEU A 67 6.50 7.65 10.33
C LEU A 67 6.68 7.86 8.81
N TRP A 68 6.60 6.79 8.04
CA TRP A 68 6.62 6.84 6.58
C TRP A 68 5.50 7.74 6.05
N GLU A 69 4.29 7.51 6.51
CA GLU A 69 3.12 8.29 6.08
C GLU A 69 3.25 9.77 6.45
N ASP A 70 3.68 10.10 7.68
CA ASP A 70 3.90 11.51 8.09
C ASP A 70 4.91 12.19 7.17
N HIS A 71 6.06 11.55 6.90
CA HIS A 71 7.11 12.14 6.07
C HIS A 71 6.67 12.28 4.61
N VAL A 72 6.15 11.21 4.01
CA VAL A 72 5.71 11.22 2.61
C VAL A 72 4.58 12.24 2.40
N LEU A 73 3.58 12.26 3.28
CA LEU A 73 2.48 13.22 3.19
C LEU A 73 2.93 14.65 3.52
N SER A 74 3.96 14.84 4.32
CA SER A 74 4.53 16.18 4.54
C SER A 74 5.02 16.82 3.24
N HIS A 75 5.52 16.03 2.29
CA HIS A 75 5.88 16.49 0.96
C HIS A 75 4.68 16.57 0.01
N THR A 76 3.84 15.55 -0.01
CA THR A 76 2.92 15.28 -1.13
C THR A 76 1.48 15.70 -0.91
N TYR A 77 1.06 16.02 0.34
CA TYR A 77 -0.33 16.21 0.74
C TYR A 77 -1.14 17.13 -0.18
N ASP A 78 -0.51 18.19 -0.68
CA ASP A 78 -1.18 19.20 -1.51
C ASP A 78 -1.38 18.72 -2.96
N TYR A 79 -0.67 17.69 -3.40
CA TYR A 79 -0.60 17.25 -4.79
C TYR A 79 -1.23 15.89 -5.06
N VAL A 80 -1.36 15.03 -4.05
CA VAL A 80 -1.90 13.67 -4.18
C VAL A 80 -3.28 13.55 -3.55
N ASP A 81 -4.07 12.59 -3.98
CA ASP A 81 -5.47 12.48 -3.62
C ASP A 81 -5.72 11.28 -2.70
N TYR A 82 -4.92 10.24 -2.83
CA TYR A 82 -5.01 8.98 -2.08
C TYR A 82 -3.66 8.56 -1.50
N LEU A 83 -3.71 7.88 -0.37
CA LEU A 83 -2.60 7.15 0.23
C LEU A 83 -2.90 5.65 0.13
N SER A 84 -1.96 4.87 -0.43
CA SER A 84 -2.17 3.43 -0.56
C SER A 84 -1.94 2.68 0.75
N LEU A 85 -2.66 1.58 0.94
CA LEU A 85 -2.51 0.62 2.02
C LEU A 85 -2.41 -0.77 1.43
N HIS A 86 -1.44 -1.55 1.94
CA HIS A 86 -1.23 -2.93 1.56
C HIS A 86 -1.24 -3.82 2.80
N THR A 87 -1.83 -4.99 2.70
CA THR A 87 -1.70 -6.02 3.72
C THR A 87 -2.02 -7.40 3.16
N TYR A 88 -1.29 -8.38 3.68
CA TYR A 88 -1.57 -9.80 3.42
C TYR A 88 -1.66 -10.55 4.73
N TYR A 89 -2.66 -11.37 4.87
CA TYR A 89 -2.89 -12.19 6.06
C TYR A 89 -2.72 -13.66 5.74
N GLY A 90 -2.01 -14.37 6.61
CA GLY A 90 -1.85 -15.81 6.50
C GLY A 90 -2.03 -16.50 7.86
N ASN A 91 -2.58 -17.70 7.85
CA ASN A 91 -2.71 -18.51 9.04
C ASN A 91 -1.38 -19.18 9.41
N ARG A 92 -0.40 -18.38 9.86
CA ARG A 92 0.95 -18.86 10.18
C ARG A 92 1.06 -19.56 11.52
N SER A 93 0.13 -19.31 12.42
CA SER A 93 0.07 -19.88 13.76
C SER A 93 -0.68 -21.22 13.78
N ASP A 94 -1.33 -21.60 12.67
CA ASP A 94 -2.28 -22.70 12.56
C ASP A 94 -3.43 -22.59 13.60
N ASP A 95 -3.79 -21.34 13.91
CA ASP A 95 -4.91 -20.99 14.78
C ASP A 95 -6.00 -20.29 13.97
N SER A 96 -7.04 -21.03 13.63
CA SER A 96 -8.16 -20.51 12.84
C SER A 96 -8.89 -19.35 13.53
N ASN A 97 -8.95 -19.33 14.88
CA ASN A 97 -9.62 -18.23 15.59
C ASN A 97 -8.81 -16.93 15.49
N ASP A 98 -7.47 -17.02 15.64
CA ASP A 98 -6.59 -15.87 15.43
C ASP A 98 -6.69 -15.36 13.99
N PHE A 99 -6.69 -16.29 13.03
CA PHE A 99 -6.78 -15.91 11.62
C PHE A 99 -8.12 -15.25 11.28
N LEU A 100 -9.24 -15.79 11.73
CA LEU A 100 -10.57 -15.21 11.49
C LEU A 100 -10.77 -13.83 12.14
N ALA A 101 -9.97 -13.49 13.16
CA ALA A 101 -9.97 -12.17 13.79
C ALA A 101 -9.11 -11.13 13.05
N LYS A 102 -8.42 -11.47 11.95
CA LYS A 102 -7.53 -10.53 11.23
C LYS A 102 -8.27 -9.37 10.58
N SER A 103 -9.58 -9.44 10.40
CA SER A 103 -10.39 -8.29 9.98
C SER A 103 -10.33 -7.14 10.99
N ASP A 104 -10.25 -7.42 12.29
CA ASP A 104 -10.09 -6.40 13.33
C ASP A 104 -8.74 -5.67 13.20
N ASP A 105 -7.70 -6.40 12.80
CA ASP A 105 -6.38 -5.88 12.50
C ASP A 105 -6.39 -4.93 11.28
N MET A 106 -7.16 -5.26 10.27
CA MET A 106 -7.35 -4.40 9.10
C MET A 106 -8.05 -3.09 9.48
N ASP A 107 -9.07 -3.15 10.33
CA ASP A 107 -9.75 -1.97 10.85
C ASP A 107 -8.80 -1.07 11.64
N GLU A 108 -7.97 -1.65 12.51
CA GLU A 108 -6.95 -0.91 13.26
C GLU A 108 -5.94 -0.23 12.34
N PHE A 109 -5.49 -0.94 11.31
CA PHE A 109 -4.60 -0.38 10.29
C PHE A 109 -5.23 0.85 9.61
N ILE A 110 -6.46 0.70 9.09
CA ILE A 110 -7.19 1.79 8.45
C ILE A 110 -7.34 3.00 9.39
N HIS A 111 -7.78 2.77 10.63
CA HIS A 111 -7.96 3.84 11.60
C HIS A 111 -6.65 4.56 11.95
N THR A 112 -5.55 3.83 12.08
CA THR A 112 -4.22 4.40 12.31
C THR A 112 -3.80 5.30 11.16
N ILE A 113 -4.01 4.88 9.93
CA ILE A 113 -3.67 5.69 8.76
C ILE A 113 -4.58 6.92 8.63
N ILE A 114 -5.87 6.79 8.90
CA ILE A 114 -6.79 7.95 8.96
C ILE A 114 -6.27 8.98 9.96
N ALA A 115 -5.91 8.55 11.17
CA ALA A 115 -5.41 9.43 12.22
C ALA A 115 -4.09 10.12 11.78
N THR A 116 -3.21 9.41 11.09
CA THR A 116 -1.96 9.97 10.54
C THR A 116 -2.24 11.00 9.44
N CYS A 117 -3.17 10.72 8.54
CA CYS A 117 -3.61 11.68 7.52
C CYS A 117 -4.20 12.96 8.15
N ASP A 118 -5.03 12.82 9.17
CA ASP A 118 -5.63 13.94 9.89
C ASP A 118 -4.58 14.75 10.65
N TYR A 119 -3.59 14.10 11.25
CA TYR A 119 -2.45 14.77 11.86
C TYR A 119 -1.69 15.63 10.85
N VAL A 120 -1.33 15.07 9.69
CA VAL A 120 -0.62 15.83 8.65
C VAL A 120 -1.48 16.96 8.10
N LYS A 121 -2.79 16.72 7.90
CA LYS A 121 -3.75 17.76 7.53
C LYS A 121 -3.71 18.94 8.50
N ALA A 122 -3.76 18.66 9.79
CA ALA A 122 -3.71 19.70 10.83
C ALA A 122 -2.35 20.42 10.84
N LYS A 123 -1.24 19.69 10.75
CA LYS A 123 0.13 20.21 10.65
C LYS A 123 0.31 21.16 9.48
N LYS A 124 -0.24 20.83 8.32
CA LYS A 124 -0.22 21.65 7.11
C LYS A 124 -1.31 22.72 7.06
N ARG A 125 -2.24 22.73 8.01
CA ARG A 125 -3.43 23.60 8.01
C ARG A 125 -4.23 23.50 6.70
N SER A 126 -4.22 22.31 6.10
CA SER A 126 -4.90 22.05 4.84
C SER A 126 -6.41 21.87 5.04
N LYS A 127 -7.20 22.29 4.05
CA LYS A 127 -8.64 21.99 3.97
C LYS A 127 -8.94 20.75 3.13
N LYS A 128 -7.94 20.23 2.43
CA LYS A 128 -8.05 19.03 1.62
C LYS A 128 -8.24 17.80 2.51
N ASN A 129 -9.00 16.83 2.05
CA ASN A 129 -9.05 15.50 2.65
C ASN A 129 -8.12 14.57 1.89
N MET A 130 -7.41 13.72 2.62
CA MET A 130 -6.70 12.60 2.04
C MET A 130 -7.63 11.39 2.06
N TYR A 131 -7.78 10.73 0.92
CA TYR A 131 -8.51 9.48 0.83
C TYR A 131 -7.53 8.30 0.91
N LEU A 132 -8.06 7.12 1.17
CA LEU A 132 -7.27 5.89 1.22
C LEU A 132 -7.54 5.04 -0.02
N SER A 133 -6.50 4.44 -0.55
CA SER A 133 -6.56 3.40 -1.58
C SER A 133 -6.06 2.10 -0.96
N PHE A 134 -6.99 1.25 -0.52
CA PHE A 134 -6.63 -0.09 -0.06
C PHE A 134 -6.57 -0.97 -1.30
N ASP A 135 -5.46 -0.90 -2.04
CA ASP A 135 -5.35 -1.37 -3.42
C ASP A 135 -4.57 -2.67 -3.57
N GLU A 136 -3.98 -3.15 -2.47
CA GLU A 136 -3.33 -4.47 -2.45
C GLU A 136 -3.58 -5.18 -1.13
N TRP A 137 -4.39 -6.23 -1.16
CA TRP A 137 -4.71 -7.05 0.02
C TRP A 137 -5.22 -8.42 -0.40
N ASN A 138 -4.91 -9.45 0.38
CA ASN A 138 -5.53 -10.77 0.23
C ASN A 138 -5.08 -11.72 1.36
N VAL A 139 -5.55 -12.95 1.30
CA VAL A 139 -4.97 -14.08 2.02
C VAL A 139 -3.63 -14.44 1.41
N TRP A 140 -2.59 -14.55 2.25
CA TRP A 140 -1.28 -15.02 1.84
C TRP A 140 -1.17 -16.52 2.05
N TYR A 141 -1.28 -17.28 0.98
CA TYR A 141 -1.21 -18.75 0.98
C TYR A 141 0.05 -19.29 0.30
N HIS A 142 0.95 -18.42 -0.12
CA HIS A 142 2.25 -18.81 -0.65
C HIS A 142 3.14 -19.35 0.46
N SER A 143 4.02 -20.28 0.10
CA SER A 143 5.05 -20.76 1.00
C SER A 143 5.87 -19.62 1.58
N ASN A 144 6.06 -19.62 2.89
CA ASN A 144 6.94 -18.70 3.57
C ASN A 144 8.40 -19.16 3.46
N ALA A 145 9.32 -18.38 4.01
CA ALA A 145 10.75 -18.68 3.95
C ALA A 145 11.15 -20.05 4.56
N ALA A 146 10.33 -20.58 5.49
CA ALA A 146 10.50 -21.94 6.00
C ALA A 146 10.16 -23.01 4.96
N ASP A 147 9.28 -22.66 4.02
CA ASP A 147 8.88 -23.51 2.90
C ASP A 147 9.79 -23.25 1.68
N ASN A 148 10.76 -22.37 1.80
CA ASN A 148 11.81 -22.15 0.82
C ASN A 148 12.82 -23.30 0.72
N ASP A 149 12.61 -24.35 1.46
CA ASP A 149 13.02 -25.67 0.99
C ASP A 149 12.14 -26.04 -0.21
N ILE A 150 12.14 -25.16 -1.21
CA ILE A 150 11.71 -25.42 -2.58
C ILE A 150 12.60 -26.56 -3.02
N THR A 151 12.25 -27.75 -2.55
CA THR A 151 12.91 -28.97 -2.94
C THR A 151 12.81 -29.04 -4.46
N GLU A 152 13.80 -29.60 -5.08
CA GLU A 152 13.84 -29.84 -6.52
C GLU A 152 12.53 -30.47 -7.06
N ASN A 153 11.70 -31.02 -6.16
CA ASN A 153 10.46 -31.71 -6.48
C ASN A 153 9.22 -30.82 -6.53
N HIS A 154 9.22 -29.63 -5.90
CA HIS A 154 8.03 -28.75 -5.84
C HIS A 154 8.37 -27.25 -5.93
N PRO A 155 9.11 -26.82 -6.96
CA PRO A 155 9.60 -25.44 -7.05
C PRO A 155 8.50 -24.38 -7.17
N TRP A 156 7.26 -24.79 -7.43
CA TRP A 156 6.11 -23.91 -7.69
C TRP A 156 4.88 -24.29 -6.89
N GLN A 157 5.04 -25.07 -5.83
CA GLN A 157 3.90 -25.47 -5.03
C GLN A 157 3.41 -24.30 -4.20
N ILE A 158 2.27 -23.78 -4.59
CA ILE A 158 1.46 -22.86 -3.81
C ILE A 158 0.56 -23.72 -2.94
N ALA A 159 0.62 -23.54 -1.62
CA ALA A 159 -0.35 -24.15 -0.74
C ALA A 159 -1.72 -23.53 -1.03
N PRO A 160 -2.75 -24.33 -1.28
CA PRO A 160 -4.10 -23.80 -1.44
C PRO A 160 -4.53 -23.15 -0.12
N PRO A 161 -5.26 -22.02 -0.17
CA PRO A 161 -5.82 -21.42 1.03
C PRO A 161 -6.82 -22.40 1.66
N LEU A 162 -6.88 -22.40 2.97
CA LEU A 162 -7.95 -23.09 3.69
C LEU A 162 -9.28 -22.38 3.44
N LEU A 163 -10.39 -23.09 3.64
CA LEU A 163 -11.71 -22.52 3.41
C LEU A 163 -11.99 -21.30 4.30
N GLU A 164 -11.57 -21.37 5.57
CA GLU A 164 -11.64 -20.25 6.52
C GLU A 164 -10.80 -19.03 6.09
N ASP A 165 -9.69 -19.23 5.38
CA ASP A 165 -8.86 -18.15 4.86
C ASP A 165 -9.63 -17.34 3.81
N ILE A 166 -10.48 -18.00 3.04
CA ILE A 166 -11.31 -17.34 2.03
C ILE A 166 -12.46 -16.60 2.71
N TYR A 167 -13.16 -17.21 3.64
CA TYR A 167 -14.34 -16.63 4.29
C TYR A 167 -14.02 -15.43 5.20
N ASN A 168 -12.80 -15.28 5.62
CA ASN A 168 -12.42 -14.11 6.44
C ASN A 168 -12.51 -12.78 5.69
N PHE A 169 -12.55 -12.81 4.36
CA PHE A 169 -12.53 -11.61 3.52
C PHE A 169 -13.79 -11.45 2.64
N GLU A 170 -14.79 -12.26 2.82
CA GLU A 170 -16.12 -12.09 2.24
C GLU A 170 -16.99 -11.14 3.08
#